data_578d6f8cdbd2d9b1ed0bf7852ac50d9b
#
_entry.id   578d6f8cdbd2d9b1ed0bf7852ac50d9b
#
_cell.length_a   1.000
_cell.length_b   1.000
_cell.length_c   1.000
_cell.angle_alpha   90.00
_cell.angle_beta   90.00
_cell.angle_gamma   90.00
#
_symmetry.space_group_name_H-M   'P 1'
#
loop_
_entity.id
_entity.type
_entity.pdbx_description
1 polymer ?
#
loop_
_entity_poly.entity_id
_entity_poly.type
_entity_poly.pdbx_seq_one_letter_code
_entity_poly.pdbx_strand_id
1 'polypeptide(L)'
;PELIDLRDETRSTLDMYGVGRKDLPNAGRGGGKNVFSNFSTNCLLARRMVERGVRFVNIYHASWDHHSNLEKELRYNATMADQPVAALIKDLKQRGLLDDTLVVWGSEFGRTPLGENRGGRSANTGRDHHPFSFSIFMAGGGIRGGQVIGETDEVGWHAIKERMHINDFHATLLHLFGFDHERLTYRFKGRDFRLTDVAGKVANKLIS
;
A
#
# COMPACT_ATOMS: atom_id res chain seq x y z
N PRO A 1 17.84 -3.38 19.65
CA PRO A 1 17.87 -2.06 20.33
C PRO A 1 18.22 -0.93 19.35
N GLU A 2 19.29 -1.06 18.57
CA GLU A 2 19.81 -0.01 17.67
C GLU A 2 18.84 0.36 16.52
N LEU A 3 18.07 -0.57 16.01
CA LEU A 3 17.11 -0.31 14.94
C LEU A 3 16.04 0.69 15.34
N ILE A 4 15.52 0.54 16.57
CA ILE A 4 14.41 1.36 17.08
C ILE A 4 14.89 2.66 17.76
N ASP A 5 16.18 2.80 17.98
CA ASP A 5 16.77 4.02 18.52
C ASP A 5 16.89 5.08 17.41
N LEU A 6 16.06 6.11 17.50
CA LEU A 6 16.01 7.18 16.51
C LEU A 6 16.96 8.35 16.83
N ARG A 7 17.79 8.28 17.86
CA ARG A 7 18.70 9.38 18.27
C ARG A 7 19.76 9.67 17.21
N ASP A 8 20.08 8.68 16.36
CA ASP A 8 21.02 8.85 15.25
C ASP A 8 20.39 9.50 14.00
N GLU A 9 19.07 9.67 13.98
CA GLU A 9 18.39 10.31 12.86
C GLU A 9 18.51 11.85 12.98
N THR A 10 18.72 12.49 11.82
CA THR A 10 18.77 13.95 11.79
C THR A 10 17.40 14.56 12.07
N ARG A 11 17.36 15.77 12.61
CA ARG A 11 16.12 16.50 12.81
C ARG A 11 15.33 16.63 11.49
N SER A 12 16.03 16.90 10.39
CA SER A 12 15.43 16.99 9.06
C SER A 12 14.74 15.69 8.64
N THR A 13 15.36 14.52 8.90
CA THR A 13 14.74 13.21 8.64
C THR A 13 13.49 13.01 9.48
N LEU A 14 13.57 13.25 10.80
CA LEU A 14 12.42 13.12 11.69
C LEU A 14 11.25 14.01 11.28
N ASP A 15 11.53 15.25 10.91
CA ASP A 15 10.52 16.22 10.44
C ASP A 15 9.92 15.81 9.09
N MET A 16 10.72 15.28 8.17
CA MET A 16 10.24 14.78 6.87
C MET A 16 9.20 13.68 7.03
N TYR A 17 9.45 12.71 7.92
CA TYR A 17 8.48 11.66 8.24
C TYR A 17 7.33 12.14 9.12
N GLY A 18 7.51 13.24 9.83
CA GLY A 18 6.56 13.75 10.81
C GLY A 18 6.61 12.99 12.14
N VAL A 19 7.75 12.43 12.52
CA VAL A 19 7.92 11.75 13.80
C VAL A 19 7.69 12.74 14.95
N GLY A 20 6.79 12.38 15.88
CA GLY A 20 6.38 13.23 16.98
C GLY A 20 5.29 14.27 16.64
N ARG A 21 4.80 14.30 15.40
CA ARG A 21 3.63 15.12 15.04
C ARG A 21 2.40 14.62 15.81
N LYS A 22 1.59 15.57 16.28
CA LYS A 22 0.34 15.28 16.98
C LYS A 22 -0.73 14.76 16.02
N ASP A 23 -1.56 13.86 16.52
CA ASP A 23 -2.73 13.38 15.80
C ASP A 23 -3.71 14.53 15.51
N LEU A 24 -4.47 14.38 14.42
CA LEU A 24 -5.59 15.26 14.14
C LEU A 24 -6.71 15.03 15.17
N PRO A 25 -7.41 16.09 15.58
CA PRO A 25 -8.57 15.93 16.44
C PRO A 25 -9.71 15.20 15.71
N ASN A 26 -10.57 14.51 16.47
CA ASN A 26 -11.77 13.86 15.95
C ASN A 26 -11.55 12.77 14.90
N ALA A 27 -10.58 11.94 15.12
CA ALA A 27 -10.44 10.72 14.39
C ALA A 27 -11.66 9.81 14.65
N GLY A 28 -12.35 9.38 13.63
CA GLY A 28 -13.36 8.34 13.71
C GLY A 28 -12.81 7.01 14.24
N ARG A 29 -13.10 5.90 13.60
CA ARG A 29 -12.59 4.57 13.98
C ARG A 29 -11.06 4.47 13.98
N GLY A 30 -10.36 5.26 13.18
CA GLY A 30 -8.89 5.27 13.08
C GLY A 30 -8.19 6.02 14.21
N GLY A 31 -8.93 6.59 15.17
CA GLY A 31 -8.38 7.39 16.25
C GLY A 31 -7.75 6.59 17.36
N GLY A 32 -6.75 7.19 18.01
CA GLY A 32 -6.04 6.62 19.14
C GLY A 32 -4.99 7.62 19.64
N LYS A 33 -4.15 7.19 20.56
CA LYS A 33 -3.01 8.00 20.98
C LYS A 33 -1.81 7.76 20.06
N ASN A 34 -1.24 8.85 19.57
CA ASN A 34 0.00 8.82 18.78
C ASN A 34 -0.12 7.99 17.48
N VAL A 35 -1.30 7.88 16.88
CA VAL A 35 -1.52 7.07 15.66
C VAL A 35 -0.60 7.56 14.54
N PHE A 36 -0.56 8.87 14.29
CA PHE A 36 0.31 9.46 13.30
C PHE A 36 1.78 9.20 13.60
N SER A 37 2.23 9.52 14.82
CA SER A 37 3.62 9.34 15.22
C SER A 37 4.07 7.87 15.15
N ASN A 38 3.20 6.94 15.52
CA ASN A 38 3.49 5.51 15.42
C ASN A 38 3.62 5.07 13.95
N PHE A 39 2.70 5.49 13.08
CA PHE A 39 2.76 5.13 11.67
C PHE A 39 3.97 5.77 10.98
N SER A 40 4.27 7.03 11.25
CA SER A 40 5.45 7.73 10.73
C SER A 40 6.75 7.09 11.20
N THR A 41 6.81 6.68 12.47
CA THR A 41 7.94 5.93 13.01
C THR A 41 8.09 4.57 12.31
N ASN A 42 7.00 3.84 12.08
CA ASN A 42 7.04 2.57 11.37
C ASN A 42 7.56 2.73 9.92
N CYS A 43 7.15 3.79 9.21
CA CYS A 43 7.70 4.11 7.88
C CYS A 43 9.21 4.40 7.93
N LEU A 44 9.67 5.15 8.93
CA LEU A 44 11.11 5.39 9.13
C LEU A 44 11.86 4.10 9.48
N LEU A 45 11.30 3.25 10.36
CA LEU A 45 11.88 1.96 10.69
C LEU A 45 11.95 1.02 9.48
N ALA A 46 10.95 1.06 8.59
CA ALA A 46 10.99 0.28 7.34
C ALA A 46 12.22 0.66 6.49
N ARG A 47 12.51 1.95 6.31
CA ARG A 47 13.73 2.39 5.62
C ARG A 47 14.98 1.87 6.33
N ARG A 48 15.06 1.97 7.66
CA ARG A 48 16.20 1.47 8.44
C ARG A 48 16.38 -0.05 8.35
N MET A 49 15.28 -0.80 8.23
CA MET A 49 15.32 -2.26 8.01
C MET A 49 15.89 -2.58 6.63
N VAL A 50 15.42 -1.88 5.60
CA VAL A 50 15.92 -2.05 4.23
C VAL A 50 17.41 -1.76 4.15
N GLU A 51 17.89 -0.66 4.75
CA GLU A 51 19.33 -0.33 4.83
C GLU A 51 20.17 -1.45 5.46
N ARG A 52 19.56 -2.26 6.33
CA ARG A 52 20.22 -3.40 6.99
C ARG A 52 20.00 -4.73 6.29
N GLY A 53 19.48 -4.70 5.06
CA GLY A 53 19.30 -5.89 4.23
C GLY A 53 18.06 -6.71 4.55
N VAL A 54 17.09 -6.19 5.30
CA VAL A 54 15.79 -6.86 5.49
C VAL A 54 15.04 -6.79 4.17
N ARG A 55 14.76 -7.96 3.60
CA ARG A 55 14.23 -8.09 2.23
C ARG A 55 12.73 -7.86 2.10
N PHE A 56 11.98 -7.99 3.19
CA PHE A 56 10.53 -7.85 3.17
C PHE A 56 10.04 -7.17 4.45
N VAL A 57 9.34 -6.05 4.31
CA VAL A 57 8.79 -5.26 5.41
C VAL A 57 7.32 -4.97 5.13
N ASN A 58 6.45 -5.35 6.06
CA ASN A 58 5.04 -5.00 6.02
C ASN A 58 4.73 -3.90 7.04
N ILE A 59 4.05 -2.85 6.58
CA ILE A 59 3.50 -1.80 7.44
C ILE A 59 1.97 -1.83 7.28
N TYR A 60 1.27 -1.92 8.40
CA TYR A 60 -0.20 -1.92 8.40
C TYR A 60 -0.73 -0.58 8.93
N HIS A 61 -1.64 0.01 8.18
CA HIS A 61 -2.42 1.16 8.60
C HIS A 61 -3.90 0.78 8.62
N ALA A 62 -4.49 0.82 9.81
CA ALA A 62 -5.85 0.34 10.04
C ALA A 62 -6.93 1.37 9.63
N SER A 63 -8.19 0.90 9.69
CA SER A 63 -9.40 1.73 9.68
C SER A 63 -9.73 2.41 8.36
N TRP A 64 -9.47 1.74 7.23
CA TRP A 64 -9.93 2.18 5.90
C TRP A 64 -11.31 1.63 5.51
N ASP A 65 -11.96 0.90 6.41
CA ASP A 65 -13.27 0.26 6.22
C ASP A 65 -14.42 1.22 6.51
N HIS A 66 -14.61 2.22 5.64
CA HIS A 66 -15.53 3.32 5.84
C HIS A 66 -16.94 3.01 5.33
N HIS A 67 -17.74 2.32 6.13
CA HIS A 67 -19.16 2.06 5.86
C HIS A 67 -20.09 3.22 6.25
N SER A 68 -19.54 4.27 6.85
CA SER A 68 -20.25 5.50 7.24
C SER A 68 -19.24 6.65 7.40
N ASN A 69 -19.72 7.89 7.45
CA ASN A 69 -18.90 9.09 7.65
C ASN A 69 -17.67 9.18 6.72
N LEU A 70 -17.82 8.70 5.47
CA LEU A 70 -16.72 8.50 4.52
C LEU A 70 -15.79 9.72 4.41
N GLU A 71 -16.36 10.91 4.20
CA GLU A 71 -15.54 12.11 3.97
C GLU A 71 -14.62 12.40 5.17
N LYS A 72 -15.18 12.37 6.38
CA LYS A 72 -14.43 12.66 7.60
C LYS A 72 -13.33 11.62 7.87
N GLU A 73 -13.70 10.33 7.81
CA GLU A 73 -12.80 9.22 8.14
C GLU A 73 -11.74 9.01 7.07
N LEU A 74 -12.09 9.14 5.80
CA LEU A 74 -11.14 9.05 4.70
C LEU A 74 -10.13 10.21 4.74
N ARG A 75 -10.59 11.43 4.96
CA ARG A 75 -9.71 12.60 5.12
C ARG A 75 -8.73 12.39 6.29
N TYR A 76 -9.21 11.88 7.41
CA TYR A 76 -8.35 11.58 8.55
C TYR A 76 -7.27 10.55 8.20
N ASN A 77 -7.66 9.38 7.67
CA ASN A 77 -6.71 8.32 7.34
C ASN A 77 -5.72 8.73 6.22
N ALA A 78 -6.20 9.43 5.19
CA ALA A 78 -5.34 9.96 4.14
C ALA A 78 -4.30 10.93 4.70
N THR A 79 -4.70 11.84 5.59
CA THR A 79 -3.77 12.78 6.23
C THR A 79 -2.74 12.08 7.11
N MET A 80 -3.12 10.94 7.74
CA MET A 80 -2.21 10.15 8.56
C MET A 80 -1.18 9.39 7.72
N ALA A 81 -1.55 8.96 6.53
CA ALA A 81 -0.70 8.14 5.67
C ALA A 81 0.17 8.96 4.70
N ASP A 82 -0.31 10.08 4.21
CA ASP A 82 0.27 10.86 3.12
C ASP A 82 1.74 11.25 3.37
N GLN A 83 1.99 12.01 4.43
CA GLN A 83 3.34 12.48 4.74
C GLN A 83 4.34 11.34 4.99
N PRO A 84 4.06 10.33 5.84
CA PRO A 84 5.02 9.26 6.12
C PRO A 84 5.34 8.39 4.90
N VAL A 85 4.36 8.10 4.05
CA VAL A 85 4.57 7.31 2.81
C VAL A 85 5.38 8.10 1.79
N ALA A 86 5.05 9.37 1.58
CA ALA A 86 5.83 10.26 0.72
C ALA A 86 7.27 10.42 1.22
N ALA A 87 7.46 10.53 2.54
CA ALA A 87 8.78 10.60 3.16
C ALA A 87 9.58 9.33 2.94
N LEU A 88 8.96 8.14 3.10
CA LEU A 88 9.61 6.86 2.87
C LEU A 88 10.16 6.76 1.43
N ILE A 89 9.34 7.07 0.44
CA ILE A 89 9.76 7.02 -0.97
C ILE A 89 10.87 8.03 -1.25
N LYS A 90 10.72 9.24 -0.73
CA LYS A 90 11.72 10.31 -0.89
C LYS A 90 13.06 9.95 -0.24
N ASP A 91 13.03 9.40 0.97
CA ASP A 91 14.22 9.02 1.73
C ASP A 91 14.96 7.84 1.05
N LEU A 92 14.21 6.81 0.62
CA LEU A 92 14.77 5.71 -0.18
C LEU A 92 15.44 6.24 -1.45
N LYS A 93 14.79 7.17 -2.16
CA LYS A 93 15.35 7.79 -3.37
C LYS A 93 16.63 8.58 -3.07
N GLN A 94 16.62 9.42 -2.03
CA GLN A 94 17.77 10.24 -1.64
C GLN A 94 18.98 9.40 -1.23
N ARG A 95 18.75 8.20 -0.71
CA ARG A 95 19.79 7.25 -0.29
C ARG A 95 20.23 6.29 -1.39
N GLY A 96 19.65 6.40 -2.58
CA GLY A 96 19.95 5.47 -3.68
C GLY A 96 19.43 4.04 -3.47
N LEU A 97 18.44 3.87 -2.58
CA LEU A 97 17.85 2.57 -2.24
C LEU A 97 16.57 2.27 -3.02
N LEU A 98 15.95 3.28 -3.64
CA LEU A 98 14.64 3.11 -4.27
C LEU A 98 14.70 2.22 -5.50
N ASP A 99 15.81 2.24 -6.23
CA ASP A 99 15.97 1.42 -7.45
C ASP A 99 15.95 -0.09 -7.14
N ASP A 100 16.45 -0.46 -5.96
CA ASP A 100 16.49 -1.85 -5.45
C ASP A 100 15.37 -2.16 -4.44
N THR A 101 14.49 -1.21 -4.16
CA THR A 101 13.41 -1.36 -3.17
C THR A 101 12.06 -1.05 -3.79
N LEU A 102 11.21 -2.07 -3.90
CA LEU A 102 9.84 -1.90 -4.34
C LEU A 102 8.95 -1.48 -3.17
N VAL A 103 8.35 -0.31 -3.28
CA VAL A 103 7.31 0.17 -2.36
C VAL A 103 5.95 -0.09 -2.98
N VAL A 104 5.09 -0.83 -2.27
CA VAL A 104 3.72 -1.14 -2.69
C VAL A 104 2.74 -0.58 -1.66
N TRP A 105 1.76 0.17 -2.13
CA TRP A 105 0.61 0.59 -1.36
C TRP A 105 -0.65 -0.03 -1.94
N GLY A 106 -1.38 -0.77 -1.14
CA GLY A 106 -2.59 -1.46 -1.58
C GLY A 106 -3.51 -1.77 -0.42
N SER A 107 -4.66 -2.29 -0.77
CA SER A 107 -5.68 -2.82 0.13
C SER A 107 -6.10 -4.20 -0.38
N GLU A 108 -6.93 -4.91 0.39
CA GLU A 108 -7.42 -6.24 0.06
C GLU A 108 -8.35 -6.25 -1.17
N PHE A 109 -9.15 -5.20 -1.33
CA PHE A 109 -10.06 -4.94 -2.46
C PHE A 109 -10.43 -3.44 -2.51
N GLY A 110 -11.29 -3.07 -3.44
CA GLY A 110 -11.79 -1.71 -3.61
C GLY A 110 -13.08 -1.43 -2.84
N ARG A 111 -13.69 -0.30 -3.15
CA ARG A 111 -14.96 0.15 -2.59
C ARG A 111 -15.94 0.47 -3.71
N THR A 112 -17.25 0.23 -3.45
CA THR A 112 -18.29 0.53 -4.43
C THR A 112 -18.26 2.01 -4.83
N PRO A 113 -18.49 2.35 -6.10
CA PRO A 113 -18.65 3.74 -6.51
C PRO A 113 -19.95 4.35 -5.98
N LEU A 114 -20.90 3.52 -5.58
CA LEU A 114 -22.17 3.94 -5.00
C LEU A 114 -22.06 4.11 -3.49
N GLY A 115 -22.78 5.08 -2.96
CA GLY A 115 -22.85 5.30 -1.52
C GLY A 115 -23.61 4.17 -0.81
N GLU A 116 -23.03 3.67 0.27
CA GLU A 116 -23.71 2.78 1.20
C GLU A 116 -24.40 3.59 2.28
N ASN A 117 -25.68 3.32 2.51
CA ASN A 117 -26.49 4.02 3.51
C ASN A 117 -26.98 3.04 4.57
N ARG A 118 -26.12 2.69 5.52
CA ARG A 118 -26.50 1.87 6.68
C ARG A 118 -27.36 2.68 7.65
N GLY A 119 -28.62 2.32 7.78
CA GLY A 119 -29.55 2.94 8.72
C GLY A 119 -30.35 4.14 8.19
N GLY A 120 -30.44 4.30 6.88
CA GLY A 120 -31.39 5.24 6.26
C GLY A 120 -31.06 6.73 6.42
N ARG A 121 -29.84 7.08 6.81
CA ARG A 121 -29.39 8.48 6.99
C ARG A 121 -28.37 8.85 5.93
N SER A 122 -28.79 9.57 4.91
CA SER A 122 -27.92 10.01 3.81
C SER A 122 -26.70 10.84 4.25
N ALA A 123 -26.78 11.52 5.39
CA ALA A 123 -25.68 12.32 5.93
C ALA A 123 -24.46 11.51 6.40
N ASN A 124 -24.59 10.19 6.57
CA ASN A 124 -23.53 9.31 7.07
C ASN A 124 -23.15 8.23 6.05
N THR A 125 -23.17 8.58 4.77
CA THR A 125 -22.88 7.64 3.68
C THR A 125 -21.44 7.11 3.77
N GLY A 126 -21.28 5.80 3.57
CA GLY A 126 -20.03 5.11 3.39
C GLY A 126 -19.90 4.48 2.02
N ARG A 127 -19.02 3.51 1.90
CA ARG A 127 -18.80 2.68 0.72
C ARG A 127 -18.72 1.21 1.13
N ASP A 128 -19.38 0.34 0.40
CA ASP A 128 -19.29 -1.11 0.61
C ASP A 128 -18.06 -1.71 -0.08
N HIS A 129 -17.78 -2.95 0.24
CA HIS A 129 -16.69 -3.72 -0.35
C HIS A 129 -16.93 -4.00 -1.84
N HIS A 130 -15.89 -3.90 -2.66
CA HIS A 130 -16.01 -4.09 -4.10
C HIS A 130 -14.75 -4.72 -4.70
N PRO A 131 -14.78 -6.01 -5.05
CA PRO A 131 -13.59 -6.71 -5.54
C PRO A 131 -13.31 -6.52 -7.04
N PHE A 132 -14.26 -5.95 -7.82
CA PHE A 132 -14.16 -5.93 -9.28
C PHE A 132 -13.34 -4.78 -9.85
N SER A 133 -13.02 -3.78 -9.03
CA SER A 133 -12.17 -2.66 -9.42
C SER A 133 -11.51 -2.02 -8.20
N PHE A 134 -10.18 -1.93 -8.21
CA PHE A 134 -9.40 -1.19 -7.21
C PHE A 134 -8.04 -0.82 -7.77
N SER A 135 -7.37 0.13 -7.12
CA SER A 135 -6.07 0.62 -7.53
C SER A 135 -4.98 0.22 -6.54
N ILE A 136 -3.79 -0.07 -7.07
CA ILE A 136 -2.56 -0.29 -6.31
C ILE A 136 -1.56 0.78 -6.77
N PHE A 137 -0.81 1.33 -5.82
CA PHE A 137 0.30 2.21 -6.10
C PHE A 137 1.62 1.46 -5.91
N MET A 138 2.57 1.67 -6.83
CA MET A 138 3.91 1.06 -6.78
C MET A 138 4.97 2.10 -7.09
N ALA A 139 6.12 2.01 -6.43
CA ALA A 139 7.28 2.87 -6.70
C ALA A 139 8.60 2.12 -6.47
N GLY A 140 9.61 2.39 -7.29
CA GLY A 140 10.94 1.79 -7.19
C GLY A 140 11.01 0.33 -7.65
N GLY A 141 12.09 -0.34 -7.30
CA GLY A 141 12.29 -1.79 -7.51
C GLY A 141 12.03 -2.28 -8.93
N GLY A 142 12.47 -1.54 -9.97
CA GLY A 142 12.26 -1.90 -11.37
C GLY A 142 10.89 -1.51 -11.95
N ILE A 143 10.06 -0.78 -11.20
CA ILE A 143 8.80 -0.25 -11.73
C ILE A 143 9.03 1.04 -12.52
N ARG A 144 8.45 1.12 -13.72
CA ARG A 144 8.43 2.34 -14.52
C ARG A 144 7.49 3.36 -13.90
N GLY A 145 8.03 4.41 -13.31
CA GLY A 145 7.27 5.47 -12.68
C GLY A 145 6.55 6.40 -13.66
N GLY A 146 5.65 7.23 -13.14
CA GLY A 146 4.98 8.29 -13.90
C GLY A 146 3.86 7.83 -14.83
N GLN A 147 3.34 6.63 -14.68
CA GLN A 147 2.27 6.07 -15.51
C GLN A 147 1.06 5.64 -14.70
N VAL A 148 -0.08 5.64 -15.34
CA VAL A 148 -1.33 5.03 -14.86
C VAL A 148 -1.73 3.95 -15.85
N ILE A 149 -1.95 2.73 -15.37
CA ILE A 149 -2.35 1.59 -16.19
C ILE A 149 -3.70 1.07 -15.73
N GLY A 150 -4.57 0.85 -16.70
CA GLY A 150 -5.94 0.42 -16.49
C GLY A 150 -6.94 1.58 -16.44
N GLU A 151 -8.17 1.26 -16.80
CA GLU A 151 -9.30 2.19 -16.74
C GLU A 151 -10.53 1.45 -16.22
N THR A 152 -11.39 2.17 -15.54
CA THR A 152 -12.71 1.67 -15.15
C THR A 152 -13.77 2.11 -16.17
N ASP A 153 -14.95 1.50 -16.08
CA ASP A 153 -16.15 2.03 -16.72
C ASP A 153 -16.50 3.43 -16.15
N GLU A 154 -17.47 4.09 -16.78
CA GLU A 154 -17.85 5.47 -16.46
C GLU A 154 -18.28 5.69 -15.00
N VAL A 155 -18.78 4.64 -14.36
CA VAL A 155 -19.23 4.70 -12.95
C VAL A 155 -18.20 4.16 -11.96
N GLY A 156 -17.08 3.61 -12.44
CA GLY A 156 -16.04 3.03 -11.57
C GLY A 156 -16.41 1.66 -11.01
N TRP A 157 -17.33 0.92 -11.66
CA TRP A 157 -17.79 -0.38 -11.17
C TRP A 157 -16.90 -1.53 -11.61
N HIS A 158 -16.48 -1.56 -12.87
CA HIS A 158 -15.60 -2.60 -13.40
C HIS A 158 -14.34 -2.02 -14.00
N ALA A 159 -13.23 -2.71 -13.82
CA ALA A 159 -12.05 -2.45 -14.65
C ALA A 159 -12.33 -2.96 -16.08
N ILE A 160 -12.20 -2.10 -17.09
CA ILE A 160 -12.56 -2.42 -18.48
C ILE A 160 -11.37 -2.44 -19.43
N LYS A 161 -10.30 -1.69 -19.13
CA LYS A 161 -9.12 -1.59 -19.99
C LYS A 161 -7.86 -1.98 -19.22
N GLU A 162 -6.96 -2.69 -19.89
CA GLU A 162 -5.68 -3.14 -19.31
C GLU A 162 -5.82 -3.77 -17.92
N ARG A 163 -6.85 -4.58 -17.76
CA ARG A 163 -7.17 -5.23 -16.49
C ARG A 163 -6.04 -6.11 -16.02
N MET A 164 -5.70 -5.99 -14.76
CA MET A 164 -4.71 -6.81 -14.07
C MET A 164 -5.42 -7.61 -12.97
N HIS A 165 -5.37 -8.92 -13.05
CA HIS A 165 -5.88 -9.78 -11.98
C HIS A 165 -4.89 -9.79 -10.81
N ILE A 166 -5.35 -10.10 -9.60
CA ILE A 166 -4.47 -10.17 -8.43
C ILE A 166 -3.33 -11.19 -8.62
N ASN A 167 -3.57 -12.26 -9.37
CA ASN A 167 -2.52 -13.24 -9.70
C ASN A 167 -1.48 -12.64 -10.65
N ASP A 168 -1.85 -11.73 -11.55
CA ASP A 168 -0.89 -11.02 -12.42
C ASP A 168 -0.02 -10.07 -11.60
N PHE A 169 -0.63 -9.41 -10.62
CA PHE A 169 0.11 -8.59 -9.65
C PHE A 169 1.14 -9.43 -8.90
N HIS A 170 0.75 -10.58 -8.34
CA HIS A 170 1.69 -11.47 -7.64
C HIS A 170 2.75 -12.07 -8.56
N ALA A 171 2.40 -12.43 -9.80
CA ALA A 171 3.38 -12.88 -10.80
C ALA A 171 4.42 -11.79 -11.09
N THR A 172 3.96 -10.54 -11.18
CA THR A 172 4.84 -9.38 -11.40
C THR A 172 5.76 -9.14 -10.20
N LEU A 173 5.26 -9.22 -8.98
CA LEU A 173 6.09 -9.12 -7.77
C LEU A 173 7.16 -10.21 -7.73
N LEU A 174 6.80 -11.46 -7.99
CA LEU A 174 7.76 -12.58 -8.03
C LEU A 174 8.83 -12.35 -9.10
N HIS A 175 8.43 -11.88 -10.28
CA HIS A 175 9.37 -11.54 -11.36
C HIS A 175 10.37 -10.45 -10.92
N LEU A 176 9.89 -9.38 -10.29
CA LEU A 176 10.75 -8.30 -9.76
C LEU A 176 11.69 -8.79 -8.66
N PHE A 177 11.34 -9.82 -7.92
CA PHE A 177 12.24 -10.52 -6.98
C PHE A 177 13.19 -11.51 -7.65
N GLY A 178 13.16 -11.65 -8.97
CA GLY A 178 14.00 -12.57 -9.73
C GLY A 178 13.49 -14.02 -9.77
N PHE A 179 12.24 -14.26 -9.39
CA PHE A 179 11.63 -15.59 -9.46
C PHE A 179 10.80 -15.78 -10.72
N ASP A 180 10.92 -16.94 -11.31
CA ASP A 180 9.95 -17.45 -12.28
C ASP A 180 8.75 -18.03 -11.51
N HIS A 181 7.61 -17.35 -11.53
CA HIS A 181 6.43 -17.74 -10.77
C HIS A 181 5.80 -19.06 -11.24
N GLU A 182 6.10 -19.53 -12.46
CA GLU A 182 5.62 -20.81 -12.97
C GLU A 182 6.47 -21.98 -12.49
N ARG A 183 7.77 -21.74 -12.27
CA ARG A 183 8.73 -22.72 -11.78
C ARG A 183 8.84 -22.74 -10.25
N LEU A 184 8.46 -21.68 -9.58
CA LEU A 184 8.45 -21.60 -8.12
C LEU A 184 7.23 -22.36 -7.58
N THR A 185 7.45 -23.63 -7.27
CA THR A 185 6.39 -24.52 -6.81
C THR A 185 6.64 -25.02 -5.39
N TYR A 186 5.55 -25.35 -4.70
CA TYR A 186 5.53 -26.01 -3.42
C TYR A 186 4.79 -27.35 -3.55
N ARG A 187 5.49 -28.46 -3.22
CA ARG A 187 4.91 -29.78 -3.31
C ARG A 187 4.07 -30.11 -2.08
N PHE A 188 2.78 -30.37 -2.29
CA PHE A 188 1.88 -30.76 -1.20
C PHE A 188 0.89 -31.85 -1.70
N LYS A 189 0.75 -32.91 -0.92
CA LYS A 189 -0.15 -34.05 -1.25
C LYS A 189 -0.02 -34.57 -2.68
N GLY A 190 1.23 -34.67 -3.19
CA GLY A 190 1.50 -35.21 -4.52
C GLY A 190 1.34 -34.22 -5.69
N ARG A 191 0.87 -33.00 -5.46
CA ARG A 191 0.74 -31.94 -6.46
C ARG A 191 1.76 -30.80 -6.20
N ASP A 192 2.28 -30.24 -7.28
CA ASP A 192 3.08 -29.02 -7.23
C ASP A 192 2.16 -27.79 -7.39
N PHE A 193 2.16 -26.94 -6.36
CA PHE A 193 1.37 -25.71 -6.35
C PHE A 193 2.27 -24.52 -6.60
N ARG A 194 1.85 -23.62 -7.49
CA ARG A 194 2.45 -22.29 -7.66
C ARG A 194 1.83 -21.30 -6.67
N LEU A 195 2.55 -20.25 -6.28
CA LEU A 195 2.00 -19.17 -5.46
C LEU A 195 0.92 -18.36 -6.20
N THR A 196 0.93 -18.39 -7.53
CA THR A 196 -0.06 -17.77 -8.42
C THR A 196 -1.16 -18.75 -8.87
N ASP A 197 -1.22 -19.94 -8.29
CA ASP A 197 -2.09 -21.04 -8.67
C ASP A 197 -1.93 -21.37 -10.18
N VAL A 198 -3.02 -21.50 -10.93
CA VAL A 198 -3.02 -21.82 -12.37
C VAL A 198 -3.02 -20.56 -13.27
N ALA A 199 -3.00 -19.37 -12.68
CA ALA A 199 -3.10 -18.09 -13.37
C ALA A 199 -1.84 -17.22 -13.15
N GLY A 200 -1.92 -15.98 -13.54
CA GLY A 200 -0.87 -14.98 -13.37
C GLY A 200 -0.04 -14.79 -14.64
N LYS A 201 0.06 -13.53 -15.04
CA LYS A 201 0.93 -13.08 -16.13
C LYS A 201 1.75 -11.88 -15.65
N VAL A 202 3.03 -11.89 -15.92
CA VAL A 202 3.88 -10.74 -15.61
C VAL A 202 3.41 -9.52 -16.40
N ALA A 203 3.14 -8.43 -15.71
CA ALA A 203 2.68 -7.18 -16.31
C ALA A 203 3.88 -6.36 -16.83
N ASN A 204 4.48 -6.78 -17.96
CA ASN A 204 5.67 -6.16 -18.53
C ASN A 204 5.55 -4.65 -18.77
N LYS A 205 4.33 -4.12 -18.91
CA LYS A 205 4.09 -2.67 -19.06
C LYS A 205 4.47 -1.87 -17.82
N LEU A 206 4.46 -2.49 -16.64
CA LEU A 206 4.86 -1.87 -15.37
C LEU A 206 6.37 -1.79 -15.19
N ILE A 207 7.12 -2.62 -15.90
CA ILE A 207 8.54 -2.85 -15.65
C ILE A 207 9.38 -1.94 -16.56
N SER A 208 10.46 -1.38 -16.02
CA SER A 208 11.43 -0.52 -16.71
C SER A 208 12.47 -1.31 -17.50
#